data_5fb3d9418acf201cb49c8c125adf02a5
#
_entry.id   5fb3d9418acf201cb49c8c125adf02a5
#
_cell.length_a   1.000
_cell.length_b   1.000
_cell.length_c   1.000
_cell.angle_alpha   90.00
_cell.angle_beta   90.00
_cell.angle_gamma   90.00
#
_symmetry.space_group_name_H-M   'P 1'
#
loop_
_entity.id
_entity.type
_entity.pdbx_description
1 polymer ?
#
loop_
_entity_poly.entity_id
_entity_poly.type
_entity_poly.pdbx_seq_one_letter_code
_entity_poly.pdbx_strand_id
1 'polypeptide(L)'
;MTPSTERVPLDPSGPSQRDPQGSRIQLDSNLRRWFSRNLGLWRSRRLYFFRGEDEPLRLDLLLRIETYEQPVEGEAAYRFSWTPEQDFGFYARKPQYQREGSLEAYLCGHQLRRSRGSLADHPMRSQIRQVDEHQLIFESQHQDWDIEQHIRLIDRDRLRACSIFSWRDGELGVTETHHEIRLEGPGDPLPAD
;
A
#
# COMPACT_ATOMS: atom_id res chain seq x y z
N MET A 1 -37.05 -10.17 66.35
CA MET A 1 -36.74 -11.12 65.22
C MET A 1 -36.36 -10.32 64.05
N THR A 2 -35.07 -10.16 63.81
CA THR A 2 -34.50 -9.44 62.69
C THR A 2 -33.87 -10.47 61.72
N PRO A 3 -34.15 -10.49 60.44
CA PRO A 3 -33.51 -11.40 59.49
C PRO A 3 -32.10 -10.91 59.14
N SER A 4 -31.15 -11.83 59.28
CA SER A 4 -29.75 -11.67 58.87
C SER A 4 -29.65 -11.62 57.33
N THR A 5 -29.06 -10.55 56.81
CA THR A 5 -28.76 -10.43 55.37
C THR A 5 -27.38 -11.02 55.12
N GLU A 6 -27.36 -12.16 54.47
CA GLU A 6 -26.16 -12.87 54.01
C GLU A 6 -25.57 -12.12 52.81
N ARG A 7 -24.30 -11.65 52.92
CA ARG A 7 -23.57 -11.01 51.84
C ARG A 7 -22.94 -12.09 50.97
N VAL A 8 -23.34 -12.13 49.72
CA VAL A 8 -22.68 -12.90 48.66
C VAL A 8 -21.34 -12.21 48.30
N PRO A 9 -20.20 -12.93 48.26
CA PRO A 9 -18.94 -12.36 47.83
C PRO A 9 -18.99 -12.09 46.33
N LEU A 10 -18.66 -10.87 45.94
CA LEU A 10 -18.39 -10.49 44.51
C LEU A 10 -17.07 -11.11 44.08
N ASP A 11 -17.13 -11.94 43.04
CA ASP A 11 -16.00 -12.52 42.36
C ASP A 11 -15.21 -11.41 41.60
N PRO A 12 -13.89 -11.22 41.85
CA PRO A 12 -13.10 -10.21 41.15
C PRO A 12 -12.51 -10.76 39.86
N SER A 13 -13.33 -11.30 38.98
CA SER A 13 -12.88 -11.61 37.61
C SER A 13 -12.94 -10.33 36.77
N GLY A 14 -11.92 -9.49 36.92
CA GLY A 14 -11.72 -8.33 36.06
C GLY A 14 -11.50 -8.75 34.59
N PRO A 15 -11.82 -7.87 33.61
CA PRO A 15 -11.67 -8.18 32.19
C PRO A 15 -10.22 -8.51 31.89
N SER A 16 -10.03 -9.69 31.30
CA SER A 16 -8.74 -10.20 30.80
C SER A 16 -8.06 -9.11 29.96
N GLN A 17 -6.95 -8.57 30.45
CA GLN A 17 -6.06 -7.71 29.68
C GLN A 17 -5.60 -8.49 28.46
N ARG A 18 -6.09 -8.12 27.28
CA ARG A 18 -5.56 -8.61 26.02
C ARG A 18 -4.10 -8.19 25.93
N ASP A 19 -3.22 -9.17 25.79
CA ASP A 19 -1.77 -8.97 25.71
C ASP A 19 -1.44 -8.10 24.47
N PRO A 20 -0.94 -6.86 24.64
CA PRO A 20 -0.66 -5.97 23.52
C PRO A 20 0.48 -6.49 22.62
N GLN A 21 1.32 -7.41 23.10
CA GLN A 21 2.38 -8.02 22.30
C GLN A 21 1.85 -9.08 21.35
N GLY A 22 0.89 -9.91 21.75
CA GLY A 22 0.27 -10.90 20.86
C GLY A 22 -0.45 -10.27 19.68
N SER A 23 -1.09 -9.12 19.89
CA SER A 23 -1.75 -8.35 18.83
C SER A 23 -0.75 -7.78 17.80
N ARG A 24 0.43 -7.30 18.23
CA ARG A 24 1.48 -6.79 17.33
C ARG A 24 2.05 -7.88 16.43
N ILE A 25 2.44 -9.02 16.99
CA ILE A 25 3.02 -10.13 16.22
C ILE A 25 2.03 -10.63 15.14
N GLN A 26 0.75 -10.69 15.47
CA GLN A 26 -0.29 -11.13 14.53
C GLN A 26 -0.51 -10.13 13.38
N LEU A 27 -0.47 -8.83 13.67
CA LEU A 27 -0.59 -7.77 12.66
C LEU A 27 0.60 -7.76 11.71
N ASP A 28 1.82 -7.88 12.21
CA ASP A 28 3.05 -7.91 11.41
C ASP A 28 3.05 -9.11 10.44
N SER A 29 2.59 -10.28 10.87
CA SER A 29 2.45 -11.46 10.02
C SER A 29 1.41 -11.26 8.92
N ASN A 30 0.29 -10.59 9.20
CA ASN A 30 -0.75 -10.28 8.23
C ASN A 30 -0.27 -9.29 7.16
N LEU A 31 0.47 -8.26 7.55
CA LEU A 31 1.05 -7.30 6.62
C LEU A 31 2.06 -7.98 5.68
N ARG A 32 3.00 -8.77 6.22
CA ARG A 32 3.96 -9.52 5.40
C ARG A 32 3.24 -10.47 4.43
N ARG A 33 2.20 -11.16 4.88
CA ARG A 33 1.39 -12.04 4.03
C ARG A 33 0.70 -11.24 2.94
N TRP A 34 0.15 -10.06 3.25
CA TRP A 34 -0.48 -9.20 2.26
C TRP A 34 0.55 -8.75 1.20
N PHE A 35 1.74 -8.30 1.61
CA PHE A 35 2.80 -7.90 0.68
C PHE A 35 3.28 -9.07 -0.18
N SER A 36 3.45 -10.28 0.39
CA SER A 36 3.85 -11.47 -0.39
C SER A 36 2.85 -11.82 -1.49
N ARG A 37 1.56 -11.55 -1.26
CA ARG A 37 0.50 -11.75 -2.25
C ARG A 37 0.57 -10.72 -3.40
N ASN A 38 1.33 -9.63 -3.26
CA ASN A 38 1.53 -8.63 -4.30
C ASN A 38 2.75 -8.90 -5.19
N LEU A 39 3.60 -9.85 -4.85
CA LEU A 39 4.80 -10.18 -5.64
C LEU A 39 4.43 -10.67 -7.04
N GLY A 40 5.29 -10.37 -8.01
CA GLY A 40 5.15 -10.78 -9.40
C GLY A 40 5.09 -9.62 -10.38
N LEU A 41 4.67 -9.93 -11.61
CA LEU A 41 4.53 -8.96 -12.70
C LEU A 41 3.06 -8.62 -12.91
N TRP A 42 2.78 -7.33 -13.01
CA TRP A 42 1.45 -6.76 -13.18
C TRP A 42 1.40 -5.87 -14.41
N ARG A 43 0.38 -6.04 -15.25
CA ARG A 43 0.01 -5.01 -16.23
C ARG A 43 -0.91 -4.01 -15.55
N SER A 44 -0.50 -2.75 -15.47
CA SER A 44 -1.17 -1.68 -14.76
C SER A 44 -1.71 -0.66 -15.76
N ARG A 45 -3.02 -0.52 -15.83
CA ARG A 45 -3.70 0.56 -16.56
C ARG A 45 -4.06 1.65 -15.58
N ARG A 46 -3.54 2.86 -15.80
CA ARG A 46 -3.67 4.01 -14.90
C ARG A 46 -4.42 5.15 -15.57
N LEU A 47 -5.29 5.79 -14.80
CA LEU A 47 -5.94 7.04 -15.17
C LEU A 47 -5.59 8.09 -14.11
N TYR A 48 -5.19 9.25 -14.57
CA TYR A 48 -4.81 10.39 -13.73
C TYR A 48 -5.78 11.52 -13.99
N PHE A 49 -6.40 12.03 -12.94
CA PHE A 49 -7.32 13.17 -12.95
C PHE A 49 -6.63 14.32 -12.25
N PHE A 50 -6.15 15.31 -13.00
CA PHE A 50 -5.51 16.50 -12.47
C PHE A 50 -6.54 17.61 -12.31
N ARG A 51 -6.49 18.29 -11.16
CA ARG A 51 -7.34 19.46 -10.93
C ARG A 51 -7.11 20.52 -12.02
N GLY A 52 -8.20 21.01 -12.61
CA GLY A 52 -8.16 21.99 -13.67
C GLY A 52 -7.89 21.47 -15.06
N GLU A 53 -7.79 20.13 -15.23
CA GLU A 53 -7.78 19.50 -16.55
C GLU A 53 -9.13 18.83 -16.83
N ASP A 54 -9.65 19.02 -18.05
CA ASP A 54 -10.98 18.52 -18.43
C ASP A 54 -10.98 17.00 -18.71
N GLU A 55 -9.83 16.45 -19.11
CA GLU A 55 -9.70 15.04 -19.50
C GLU A 55 -8.68 14.29 -18.66
N PRO A 56 -8.96 13.04 -18.28
CA PRO A 56 -8.00 12.20 -17.61
C PRO A 56 -6.85 11.83 -18.55
N LEU A 57 -5.65 11.71 -18.00
CA LEU A 57 -4.49 11.17 -18.69
C LEU A 57 -4.37 9.67 -18.44
N ARG A 58 -4.15 8.90 -19.48
CA ARG A 58 -3.93 7.47 -19.42
C ARG A 58 -2.46 7.11 -19.52
N LEU A 59 -2.06 6.09 -18.77
CA LEU A 59 -0.74 5.46 -18.82
C LEU A 59 -0.89 3.96 -18.57
N ASP A 60 -0.42 3.14 -19.50
CA ASP A 60 -0.34 1.70 -19.34
C ASP A 60 1.13 1.32 -19.09
N LEU A 61 1.41 0.53 -18.07
CA LEU A 61 2.76 0.11 -17.71
C LEU A 61 2.81 -1.32 -17.18
N LEU A 62 4.00 -1.90 -17.21
CA LEU A 62 4.35 -3.10 -16.47
C LEU A 62 4.92 -2.69 -15.11
N LEU A 63 4.43 -3.31 -14.05
CA LEU A 63 4.90 -3.13 -12.68
C LEU A 63 5.37 -4.47 -12.15
N ARG A 64 6.65 -4.58 -11.83
CA ARG A 64 7.23 -5.75 -11.15
C ARG A 64 7.42 -5.44 -9.67
N ILE A 65 7.00 -6.37 -8.83
CA ILE A 65 7.17 -6.31 -7.38
C ILE A 65 7.92 -7.56 -6.94
N GLU A 66 9.07 -7.36 -6.31
CA GLU A 66 9.97 -8.43 -5.88
C GLU A 66 10.38 -8.25 -4.42
N THR A 67 10.80 -9.32 -3.77
CA THR A 67 11.52 -9.22 -2.49
C THR A 67 12.91 -8.62 -2.73
N TYR A 68 13.37 -7.84 -1.76
CA TYR A 68 14.67 -7.20 -1.82
C TYR A 68 15.53 -7.67 -0.65
N GLU A 69 16.64 -8.36 -0.95
CA GLU A 69 17.45 -9.08 0.03
C GLU A 69 18.60 -8.26 0.63
N GLN A 70 18.61 -6.96 0.52
CA GLN A 70 19.69 -6.19 1.15
C GLN A 70 19.43 -5.99 2.66
N PRO A 71 20.50 -6.02 3.50
CA PRO A 71 20.38 -5.79 4.94
C PRO A 71 20.04 -4.32 5.17
N VAL A 72 18.78 -4.04 5.40
CA VAL A 72 18.27 -2.70 5.56
C VAL A 72 17.33 -2.63 6.75
N GLU A 73 17.13 -1.44 7.26
CA GLU A 73 16.19 -1.14 8.31
C GLU A 73 14.78 -1.66 7.95
N GLY A 74 14.26 -2.61 8.70
CA GLY A 74 12.90 -3.08 8.56
C GLY A 74 12.75 -4.60 8.64
N GLU A 75 11.50 -5.06 8.68
CA GLU A 75 11.15 -6.47 8.83
C GLU A 75 11.07 -7.20 7.50
N ALA A 76 10.78 -6.48 6.41
CA ALA A 76 10.78 -6.98 5.04
C ALA A 76 11.05 -5.82 4.07
N ALA A 77 11.69 -6.15 2.96
CA ALA A 77 12.00 -5.18 1.91
C ALA A 77 11.52 -5.67 0.56
N TYR A 78 11.07 -4.73 -0.26
CA TYR A 78 10.50 -4.96 -1.58
C TYR A 78 11.07 -3.97 -2.57
N ARG A 79 11.24 -4.40 -3.83
CA ARG A 79 11.55 -3.53 -4.96
C ARG A 79 10.34 -3.46 -5.88
N PHE A 80 9.98 -2.26 -6.26
CA PHE A 80 8.97 -1.96 -7.27
C PHE A 80 9.67 -1.38 -8.48
N SER A 81 9.54 -2.01 -9.64
CA SER A 81 10.09 -1.49 -10.89
C SER A 81 8.98 -1.34 -11.91
N TRP A 82 9.06 -0.31 -12.74
CA TRP A 82 8.05 -0.03 -13.76
C TRP A 82 8.69 0.37 -15.09
N THR A 83 8.03 -0.08 -16.17
CA THR A 83 8.30 0.32 -17.53
C THR A 83 7.00 0.62 -18.27
N PRO A 84 6.90 1.69 -19.07
CA PRO A 84 5.69 1.98 -19.80
C PRO A 84 5.49 0.97 -20.93
N GLU A 85 4.26 0.46 -21.09
CA GLU A 85 3.82 -0.26 -22.30
C GLU A 85 3.28 0.74 -23.32
N GLN A 86 2.46 1.71 -22.87
CA GLN A 86 1.87 2.74 -23.71
C GLN A 86 1.59 4.00 -22.89
N ASP A 87 2.11 5.15 -23.31
CA ASP A 87 2.04 6.38 -22.53
C ASP A 87 0.94 7.37 -22.95
N PHE A 88 0.38 7.20 -24.15
CA PHE A 88 -0.70 8.08 -24.66
C PHE A 88 -0.37 9.59 -24.56
N GLY A 89 0.91 9.95 -24.62
CA GLY A 89 1.37 11.32 -24.46
C GLY A 89 1.45 11.79 -23.01
N PHE A 90 1.30 10.90 -22.02
CA PHE A 90 1.34 11.23 -20.61
C PHE A 90 2.62 11.98 -20.22
N TYR A 91 3.79 11.43 -20.57
CA TYR A 91 5.08 12.04 -20.17
C TYR A 91 5.39 13.36 -20.91
N ALA A 92 4.82 13.56 -22.11
CA ALA A 92 4.91 14.85 -22.78
C ALA A 92 4.12 15.95 -22.04
N ARG A 93 2.98 15.60 -21.45
CA ARG A 93 2.14 16.52 -20.66
C ARG A 93 2.62 16.64 -19.19
N LYS A 94 3.26 15.60 -18.66
CA LYS A 94 3.69 15.49 -17.25
C LYS A 94 5.16 15.07 -17.15
N PRO A 95 6.11 15.90 -17.60
CA PRO A 95 7.53 15.55 -17.67
C PRO A 95 8.19 15.33 -16.30
N GLN A 96 7.53 15.76 -15.21
CA GLN A 96 8.00 15.51 -13.83
C GLN A 96 7.85 14.06 -13.39
N TYR A 97 7.03 13.25 -14.09
CA TYR A 97 6.90 11.84 -13.77
C TYR A 97 8.02 11.04 -14.42
N GLN A 98 8.62 10.14 -13.65
CA GLN A 98 9.67 9.26 -14.15
C GLN A 98 9.08 8.21 -15.10
N ARG A 99 9.63 8.13 -16.32
CA ARG A 99 9.12 7.23 -17.37
C ARG A 99 9.29 5.76 -16.98
N GLU A 100 10.48 5.39 -16.56
CA GLU A 100 10.82 4.04 -16.09
C GLU A 100 11.70 4.15 -14.86
N GLY A 101 11.69 3.15 -13.99
CA GLY A 101 12.53 3.19 -12.80
C GLY A 101 12.18 2.13 -11.79
N SER A 102 12.78 2.29 -10.62
CA SER A 102 12.50 1.44 -9.47
C SER A 102 12.52 2.25 -8.18
N LEU A 103 11.86 1.71 -7.18
CA LEU A 103 11.97 2.17 -5.79
C LEU A 103 12.08 0.97 -4.86
N GLU A 104 12.74 1.16 -3.73
CA GLU A 104 12.75 0.22 -2.62
C GLU A 104 11.73 0.65 -1.57
N ALA A 105 11.08 -0.34 -0.96
CA ALA A 105 10.13 -0.14 0.11
C ALA A 105 10.46 -1.08 1.28
N TYR A 106 10.49 -0.53 2.47
CA TYR A 106 10.84 -1.22 3.71
C TYR A 106 9.65 -1.22 4.65
N LEU A 107 9.20 -2.41 5.03
CA LEU A 107 8.13 -2.59 6.00
C LEU A 107 8.73 -2.51 7.42
N CYS A 108 8.26 -1.56 8.22
CA CYS A 108 8.68 -1.31 9.59
C CYS A 108 7.45 -1.25 10.49
N GLY A 109 7.00 -2.38 11.04
CA GLY A 109 5.72 -2.47 11.75
C GLY A 109 4.57 -2.01 10.85
N HIS A 110 3.83 -0.99 11.29
CA HIS A 110 2.72 -0.39 10.54
C HIS A 110 3.14 0.77 9.62
N GLN A 111 4.41 0.86 9.27
CA GLN A 111 4.92 1.88 8.36
C GLN A 111 5.57 1.25 7.14
N LEU A 112 5.36 1.87 5.99
CA LEU A 112 6.10 1.60 4.77
C LEU A 112 7.00 2.80 4.48
N ARG A 113 8.31 2.57 4.46
CA ARG A 113 9.31 3.56 4.04
C ARG A 113 9.68 3.28 2.61
N ARG A 114 9.58 4.26 1.74
CA ARG A 114 9.95 4.16 0.32
C ARG A 114 11.16 5.03 0.06
N SER A 115 12.10 4.54 -0.76
CA SER A 115 13.30 5.29 -1.15
C SER A 115 12.95 6.56 -1.92
N ARG A 116 11.79 6.56 -2.61
CA ARG A 116 11.20 7.73 -3.31
C ARG A 116 9.69 7.66 -3.33
N GLY A 117 9.04 8.80 -3.51
CA GLY A 117 7.60 8.90 -3.75
C GLY A 117 7.26 8.83 -5.25
N SER A 118 5.98 8.65 -5.57
CA SER A 118 5.49 8.65 -6.96
C SER A 118 5.49 10.04 -7.61
N LEU A 119 5.34 11.09 -6.81
CA LEU A 119 5.27 12.49 -7.26
C LEU A 119 6.57 13.27 -7.07
N ALA A 120 7.54 12.71 -6.33
CA ALA A 120 8.78 13.41 -6.02
C ALA A 120 9.90 12.41 -5.76
N ASP A 121 11.10 12.74 -6.19
CA ASP A 121 12.31 11.91 -6.03
C ASP A 121 12.89 12.01 -4.60
N HIS A 122 12.01 12.02 -3.59
CA HIS A 122 12.38 12.09 -2.19
C HIS A 122 11.81 10.91 -1.40
N PRO A 123 12.49 10.46 -0.35
CA PRO A 123 12.00 9.39 0.53
C PRO A 123 10.61 9.73 1.10
N MET A 124 9.75 8.74 1.14
CA MET A 124 8.39 8.89 1.64
C MET A 124 8.08 7.83 2.71
N ARG A 125 7.36 8.24 3.75
CA ARG A 125 6.84 7.34 4.78
C ARG A 125 5.33 7.32 4.69
N SER A 126 4.77 6.12 4.78
CA SER A 126 3.33 5.91 4.83
C SER A 126 2.97 5.17 6.10
N GLN A 127 1.94 5.62 6.80
CA GLN A 127 1.28 4.83 7.82
C GLN A 127 0.36 3.83 7.13
N ILE A 128 0.38 2.57 7.59
CA ILE A 128 -0.44 1.49 7.03
C ILE A 128 -1.66 1.28 7.93
N ARG A 129 -2.84 1.30 7.32
CA ARG A 129 -4.10 0.91 7.96
C ARG A 129 -4.67 -0.29 7.22
N GLN A 130 -4.83 -1.40 7.93
CA GLN A 130 -5.48 -2.59 7.37
C GLN A 130 -6.99 -2.46 7.50
N VAL A 131 -7.70 -2.58 6.36
CA VAL A 131 -9.16 -2.60 6.32
C VAL A 131 -9.68 -4.02 6.51
N ASP A 132 -9.16 -4.94 5.72
CA ASP A 132 -9.42 -6.37 5.78
C ASP A 132 -8.20 -7.18 5.28
N GLU A 133 -8.34 -8.48 5.07
CA GLU A 133 -7.26 -9.35 4.57
C GLU A 133 -6.87 -9.07 3.10
N HIS A 134 -7.67 -8.29 2.37
CA HIS A 134 -7.45 -7.97 0.97
C HIS A 134 -7.06 -6.51 0.74
N GLN A 135 -7.35 -5.61 1.67
CA GLN A 135 -7.20 -4.17 1.47
C GLN A 135 -6.34 -3.51 2.53
N LEU A 136 -5.33 -2.77 2.05
CA LEU A 136 -4.56 -1.82 2.84
C LEU A 136 -4.80 -0.38 2.35
N ILE A 137 -4.68 0.55 3.27
CA ILE A 137 -4.64 1.99 3.04
C ILE A 137 -3.30 2.50 3.54
N PHE A 138 -2.64 3.31 2.72
CA PHE A 138 -1.37 3.96 3.01
C PHE A 138 -1.60 5.46 3.10
N GLU A 139 -1.40 6.02 4.27
CA GLU A 139 -1.54 7.45 4.54
C GLU A 139 -0.14 8.07 4.63
N SER A 140 0.13 9.06 3.81
CA SER A 140 1.46 9.69 3.67
C SER A 140 1.31 11.19 3.69
N GLN A 141 2.28 11.86 4.32
CA GLN A 141 2.45 13.29 4.21
C GLN A 141 3.82 13.58 3.59
N HIS A 142 3.84 14.37 2.54
CA HIS A 142 5.06 14.74 1.85
C HIS A 142 5.03 16.21 1.46
N GLN A 143 5.89 17.03 2.10
CA GLN A 143 5.86 18.51 1.98
C GLN A 143 4.46 19.05 2.33
N ASP A 144 3.82 19.71 1.37
CA ASP A 144 2.47 20.26 1.44
C ASP A 144 1.38 19.34 0.86
N TRP A 145 1.72 18.07 0.59
CA TRP A 145 0.80 17.06 0.08
C TRP A 145 0.41 16.05 1.16
N ASP A 146 -0.90 15.83 1.31
CA ASP A 146 -1.47 14.68 2.00
C ASP A 146 -1.89 13.67 0.94
N ILE A 147 -1.43 12.42 1.09
CA ILE A 147 -1.65 11.36 0.08
C ILE A 147 -2.27 10.15 0.77
N GLU A 148 -3.41 9.70 0.27
CA GLU A 148 -4.06 8.48 0.69
C GLU A 148 -4.13 7.50 -0.49
N GLN A 149 -3.54 6.30 -0.31
CA GLN A 149 -3.51 5.26 -1.32
C GLN A 149 -4.24 4.03 -0.81
N HIS A 150 -5.28 3.61 -1.51
CA HIS A 150 -6.02 2.38 -1.27
C HIS A 150 -5.57 1.31 -2.25
N ILE A 151 -5.22 0.13 -1.75
CA ILE A 151 -4.88 -1.02 -2.60
C ILE A 151 -5.70 -2.22 -2.16
N ARG A 152 -6.45 -2.82 -3.10
CA ARG A 152 -7.26 -4.00 -2.87
C ARG A 152 -6.89 -5.13 -3.83
N LEU A 153 -6.65 -6.32 -3.28
CA LEU A 153 -6.49 -7.56 -4.03
C LEU A 153 -7.87 -8.19 -4.27
N ILE A 154 -8.12 -8.65 -5.48
CA ILE A 154 -9.43 -9.12 -5.94
C ILE A 154 -9.22 -10.44 -6.72
N ASP A 155 -10.25 -11.27 -6.79
CA ASP A 155 -10.28 -12.51 -7.58
C ASP A 155 -9.05 -13.40 -7.32
N ARG A 156 -8.87 -13.83 -6.06
CA ARG A 156 -7.74 -14.68 -5.64
C ARG A 156 -6.38 -14.09 -6.03
N ASP A 157 -6.24 -12.78 -5.86
CA ASP A 157 -5.02 -12.01 -6.16
C ASP A 157 -4.65 -11.93 -7.65
N ARG A 158 -5.55 -12.25 -8.56
CA ARG A 158 -5.36 -12.09 -10.01
C ARG A 158 -5.50 -10.64 -10.45
N LEU A 159 -6.29 -9.88 -9.71
CA LEU A 159 -6.56 -8.47 -9.96
C LEU A 159 -6.13 -7.63 -8.76
N ARG A 160 -5.70 -6.41 -9.02
CA ARG A 160 -5.42 -5.40 -8.01
C ARG A 160 -6.03 -4.07 -8.44
N ALA A 161 -6.84 -3.49 -7.57
CA ALA A 161 -7.37 -2.14 -7.74
C ALA A 161 -6.62 -1.20 -6.80
N CYS A 162 -6.18 -0.06 -7.33
CA CYS A 162 -5.55 0.99 -6.54
C CYS A 162 -6.22 2.33 -6.85
N SER A 163 -6.49 3.11 -5.79
CA SER A 163 -6.95 4.50 -5.89
C SER A 163 -6.02 5.35 -5.04
N ILE A 164 -5.56 6.47 -5.58
CA ILE A 164 -4.70 7.42 -4.89
C ILE A 164 -5.38 8.78 -4.93
N PHE A 165 -5.44 9.41 -3.79
CA PHE A 165 -5.95 10.76 -3.61
C PHE A 165 -4.84 11.61 -3.05
N SER A 166 -4.55 12.74 -3.69
CA SER A 166 -3.49 13.66 -3.28
C SER A 166 -4.08 15.06 -3.10
N TRP A 167 -4.05 15.54 -1.86
CA TRP A 167 -4.53 16.87 -1.50
C TRP A 167 -3.35 17.80 -1.26
N ARG A 168 -3.54 19.06 -1.62
CA ARG A 168 -2.62 20.14 -1.32
C ARG A 168 -3.43 21.32 -0.76
N ASP A 169 -3.01 21.83 0.41
CA ASP A 169 -3.72 22.90 1.11
C ASP A 169 -5.22 22.58 1.34
N GLY A 170 -5.53 21.30 1.59
CA GLY A 170 -6.89 20.82 1.80
C GLY A 170 -7.73 20.66 0.53
N GLU A 171 -7.17 20.94 -0.65
CA GLU A 171 -7.86 20.79 -1.93
C GLU A 171 -7.35 19.56 -2.69
N LEU A 172 -8.27 18.76 -3.25
CA LEU A 172 -7.93 17.60 -4.06
C LEU A 172 -7.24 18.04 -5.36
N GLY A 173 -5.95 17.75 -5.49
CA GLY A 173 -5.12 18.15 -6.62
C GLY A 173 -4.99 17.07 -7.69
N VAL A 174 -4.85 15.80 -7.26
CA VAL A 174 -4.70 14.65 -8.16
C VAL A 174 -5.48 13.47 -7.62
N THR A 175 -6.19 12.78 -8.51
CA THR A 175 -6.75 11.44 -8.25
C THR A 175 -6.17 10.47 -9.28
N GLU A 176 -5.71 9.30 -8.81
CA GLU A 176 -5.24 8.22 -9.69
C GLU A 176 -6.08 6.98 -9.46
N THR A 177 -6.39 6.26 -10.53
CA THR A 177 -6.98 4.92 -10.45
C THR A 177 -6.14 3.95 -11.25
N HIS A 178 -5.76 2.81 -10.63
CA HIS A 178 -5.00 1.77 -11.30
C HIS A 178 -5.81 0.48 -11.31
N HIS A 179 -5.99 -0.09 -12.50
CA HIS A 179 -6.53 -1.41 -12.69
C HIS A 179 -5.42 -2.33 -13.15
N GLU A 180 -5.11 -3.33 -12.33
CA GLU A 180 -3.92 -4.14 -12.54
C GLU A 180 -4.30 -5.61 -12.65
N ILE A 181 -3.73 -6.27 -13.67
CA ILE A 181 -3.91 -7.69 -13.94
C ILE A 181 -2.56 -8.37 -13.72
N ARG A 182 -2.54 -9.45 -12.95
CA ARG A 182 -1.34 -10.25 -12.73
C ARG A 182 -0.98 -11.00 -14.01
N LEU A 183 0.25 -10.83 -14.46
CA LEU A 183 0.83 -11.57 -15.59
C LEU A 183 1.67 -12.75 -15.11
N GLU A 184 2.43 -12.57 -14.01
CA GLU A 184 3.27 -13.59 -13.39
C GLU A 184 3.04 -13.60 -11.88
N GLY A 185 2.91 -14.77 -11.30
CA GLY A 185 2.79 -14.98 -9.85
C GLY A 185 4.14 -14.96 -9.12
N PRO A 186 4.13 -15.01 -7.80
CA PRO A 186 5.36 -15.22 -7.04
C PRO A 186 5.92 -16.61 -7.33
N GLY A 187 7.16 -16.65 -7.84
CA GLY A 187 7.86 -17.91 -8.13
C GLY A 187 7.64 -18.48 -9.53
N ASP A 188 6.88 -17.82 -10.40
CA ASP A 188 6.81 -18.19 -11.81
C ASP A 188 8.19 -17.97 -12.48
N PRO A 189 8.65 -18.90 -13.34
CA PRO A 189 9.91 -18.73 -14.05
C PRO A 189 9.83 -17.49 -14.94
N LEU A 190 10.94 -16.75 -15.02
CA LEU A 190 11.06 -15.65 -15.98
C LEU A 190 10.82 -16.21 -17.38
N PRO A 191 10.09 -15.48 -18.26
CA PRO A 191 9.97 -15.87 -19.66
C PRO A 191 11.38 -15.98 -20.23
N ALA A 192 11.65 -17.09 -20.94
CA ALA A 192 12.91 -17.25 -21.66
C ALA A 192 12.96 -16.19 -22.78
N ASP A 193 14.05 -15.44 -22.83
CA ASP A 193 14.35 -14.46 -23.89
C ASP A 193 14.41 -15.13 -25.27
#